data_d6dc527564790c4aa852538310775340
#
_entry.id   d6dc527564790c4aa852538310775340
#
_cell.length_a   1.000
_cell.length_b   1.000
_cell.length_c   1.000
_cell.angle_alpha   90.00
_cell.angle_beta   90.00
_cell.angle_gamma   90.00
#
_symmetry.space_group_name_H-M   'P 1'
#
loop_
_entity.id
_entity.type
_entity.pdbx_description
1 polymer ?
#
loop_
_entity_poly.entity_id
_entity_poly.type
_entity_poly.pdbx_seq_one_letter_code
_entity_poly.pdbx_strand_id
1 'polypeptide(L)'
;MPPSSLSSSSLSTWPLWPLREWTELALKTQEMLLSSGTVIRLRTERIAQAGLAPSADDLVEFRRMGDEKLEAAHASGFAMARQWHSSQIGLASRICQQCLHGAAAFLSLAGSVTPAQAAEHGDALIRAASRAAHAAQRWPNSTARIASEGLKPIHAVATANARRLGAQAEG
;
A
#
# COMPACT_ATOMS: atom_id res chain seq x y z
N MET A 1 48.82 -14.55 -27.14
CA MET A 1 47.46 -15.00 -26.81
C MET A 1 47.05 -14.29 -25.52
N PRO A 2 46.13 -13.32 -25.52
CA PRO A 2 45.55 -12.77 -24.29
C PRO A 2 44.44 -13.67 -23.79
N PRO A 3 44.22 -13.78 -22.46
CA PRO A 3 43.16 -14.61 -21.89
C PRO A 3 41.82 -13.97 -22.11
N SER A 4 40.87 -14.83 -22.52
CA SER A 4 39.44 -14.57 -22.72
C SER A 4 38.81 -13.99 -21.44
N SER A 5 38.25 -12.80 -21.57
CA SER A 5 37.39 -12.16 -20.54
C SER A 5 36.16 -13.01 -20.33
N LEU A 6 36.07 -13.60 -19.14
CA LEU A 6 34.85 -14.22 -18.64
C LEU A 6 33.75 -13.13 -18.52
N SER A 7 32.75 -13.24 -19.37
CA SER A 7 31.53 -12.48 -19.35
C SER A 7 30.89 -12.65 -17.98
N SER A 8 30.91 -11.60 -17.18
CA SER A 8 30.16 -11.53 -15.92
C SER A 8 28.67 -11.60 -16.26
N SER A 9 28.08 -12.76 -16.02
CA SER A 9 26.64 -13.00 -16.05
C SER A 9 25.96 -11.93 -15.20
N SER A 10 25.25 -11.02 -15.84
CA SER A 10 24.36 -10.10 -15.19
C SER A 10 23.31 -10.94 -14.44
N LEU A 11 23.51 -11.10 -13.14
CA LEU A 11 22.47 -11.56 -12.24
C LEU A 11 21.27 -10.63 -12.45
N SER A 12 20.27 -11.14 -13.15
CA SER A 12 19.01 -10.43 -13.35
C SER A 12 18.47 -10.04 -11.97
N THR A 13 18.58 -8.77 -11.63
CA THR A 13 17.91 -8.19 -10.47
C THR A 13 16.41 -8.35 -10.71
N TRP A 14 15.84 -9.44 -10.22
CA TRP A 14 14.39 -9.60 -10.13
C TRP A 14 13.86 -8.38 -9.38
N PRO A 15 12.81 -7.75 -9.86
CA PRO A 15 12.26 -6.58 -9.20
C PRO A 15 11.72 -6.99 -7.82
N LEU A 16 12.55 -6.86 -6.79
CA LEU A 16 12.16 -7.05 -5.37
C LEU A 16 11.19 -5.95 -4.90
N TRP A 17 10.85 -5.03 -5.77
CA TRP A 17 10.01 -3.87 -5.49
C TRP A 17 8.59 -4.22 -4.94
N PRO A 18 7.87 -5.23 -5.46
CA PRO A 18 6.58 -5.62 -4.87
C PRO A 18 6.71 -6.17 -3.45
N LEU A 19 7.78 -6.92 -3.18
CA LEU A 19 8.02 -7.53 -1.87
C LEU A 19 8.27 -6.49 -0.78
N ARG A 20 8.91 -5.38 -1.10
CA ARG A 20 9.21 -4.32 -0.15
C ARG A 20 7.94 -3.69 0.45
N GLU A 21 6.95 -3.33 -0.36
CA GLU A 21 5.71 -2.73 0.12
C GLU A 21 4.93 -3.69 1.03
N TRP A 22 4.89 -4.97 0.68
CA TRP A 22 4.28 -6.01 1.51
C TRP A 22 5.05 -6.26 2.81
N THR A 23 6.38 -6.22 2.76
CA THR A 23 7.22 -6.36 3.96
C THR A 23 7.03 -5.18 4.90
N GLU A 24 7.01 -3.95 4.39
CA GLU A 24 6.74 -2.77 5.21
C GLU A 24 5.33 -2.82 5.84
N LEU A 25 4.32 -3.28 5.09
CA LEU A 25 2.97 -3.47 5.60
C LEU A 25 2.94 -4.52 6.70
N ALA A 26 3.63 -5.65 6.52
CA ALA A 26 3.71 -6.72 7.51
C ALA A 26 4.38 -6.26 8.80
N LEU A 27 5.50 -5.54 8.71
CA LEU A 27 6.21 -4.99 9.88
C LEU A 27 5.35 -3.98 10.65
N LYS A 28 4.68 -3.05 9.96
CA LYS A 28 3.76 -2.11 10.59
C LYS A 28 2.56 -2.80 11.23
N THR A 29 2.04 -3.84 10.60
CA THR A 29 0.96 -4.65 11.17
C THR A 29 1.42 -5.36 12.43
N GLN A 30 2.60 -5.95 12.42
CA GLN A 30 3.17 -6.60 13.60
C GLN A 30 3.39 -5.61 14.75
N GLU A 31 3.98 -4.44 14.49
CA GLU A 31 4.16 -3.40 15.51
C GLU A 31 2.81 -2.93 16.09
N MET A 32 1.81 -2.75 15.24
CA MET A 32 0.46 -2.41 15.67
C MET A 32 -0.15 -3.50 16.56
N LEU A 33 0.00 -4.77 16.21
CA LEU A 33 -0.52 -5.89 17.01
C LEU A 33 0.14 -5.97 18.38
N LEU A 34 1.45 -5.79 18.46
CA LEU A 34 2.20 -5.76 19.73
C LEU A 34 1.73 -4.58 20.60
N SER A 35 1.63 -3.39 20.02
CA SER A 35 1.13 -2.20 20.72
C SER A 35 -0.31 -2.37 21.18
N SER A 36 -1.17 -2.96 20.35
CA SER A 36 -2.56 -3.26 20.70
C SER A 36 -2.66 -4.28 21.83
N GLY A 37 -1.82 -5.31 21.83
CA GLY A 37 -1.74 -6.30 22.91
C GLY A 37 -1.42 -5.65 24.27
N THR A 38 -0.45 -4.73 24.31
CA THR A 38 -0.13 -3.95 25.50
C THR A 38 -1.32 -3.10 25.96
N VAL A 39 -1.98 -2.39 25.06
CA VAL A 39 -3.17 -1.57 25.37
C VAL A 39 -4.30 -2.44 25.90
N ILE A 40 -4.58 -3.59 25.27
CA ILE A 40 -5.63 -4.52 25.70
C ILE A 40 -5.36 -5.00 27.11
N ARG A 41 -4.13 -5.44 27.40
CA ARG A 41 -3.74 -5.91 28.72
C ARG A 41 -3.96 -4.84 29.80
N LEU A 42 -3.40 -3.64 29.62
CA LEU A 42 -3.52 -2.55 30.59
C LEU A 42 -4.96 -2.09 30.80
N ARG A 43 -5.75 -2.05 29.72
CA ARG A 43 -7.18 -1.69 29.81
C ARG A 43 -8.02 -2.78 30.47
N THR A 44 -7.72 -4.05 30.20
CA THR A 44 -8.40 -5.18 30.86
C THR A 44 -8.11 -5.20 32.35
N GLU A 45 -6.85 -4.97 32.75
CA GLU A 45 -6.45 -4.83 34.15
C GLU A 45 -7.23 -3.68 34.83
N ARG A 46 -7.33 -2.51 34.20
CA ARG A 46 -8.08 -1.36 34.71
C ARG A 46 -9.57 -1.64 34.84
N ILE A 47 -10.19 -2.28 33.87
CA ILE A 47 -11.60 -2.68 33.92
C ILE A 47 -11.84 -3.68 35.06
N ALA A 48 -10.93 -4.65 35.22
CA ALA A 48 -11.03 -5.62 36.31
C ALA A 48 -10.89 -4.96 37.69
N GLN A 49 -10.03 -3.95 37.83
CA GLN A 49 -9.86 -3.18 39.07
C GLN A 49 -11.09 -2.29 39.38
N ALA A 50 -11.70 -1.66 38.35
CA ALA A 50 -12.91 -0.85 38.52
C ALA A 50 -14.14 -1.69 38.99
N GLY A 51 -14.18 -2.98 38.67
CA GLY A 51 -15.22 -3.90 39.11
C GLY A 51 -16.63 -3.49 38.64
N LEU A 52 -17.64 -3.72 39.50
CA LEU A 52 -19.04 -3.44 39.19
C LEU A 52 -19.45 -1.98 39.47
N ALA A 53 -18.58 -1.19 40.10
CA ALA A 53 -18.86 0.21 40.46
C ALA A 53 -17.70 1.12 39.99
N PRO A 54 -17.55 1.37 38.67
CA PRO A 54 -16.50 2.20 38.13
C PRO A 54 -16.60 3.63 38.67
N SER A 55 -15.44 4.23 38.93
CA SER A 55 -15.32 5.63 39.36
C SER A 55 -15.68 6.58 38.21
N ALA A 56 -15.88 7.86 38.52
CA ALA A 56 -16.10 8.90 37.53
C ALA A 56 -14.96 8.98 36.50
N ASP A 57 -13.72 8.80 36.96
CA ASP A 57 -12.52 8.81 36.11
C ASP A 57 -12.44 7.59 35.19
N ASP A 58 -12.90 6.41 35.66
CA ASP A 58 -12.98 5.21 34.82
C ASP A 58 -14.03 5.37 33.71
N LEU A 59 -15.17 5.99 34.00
CA LEU A 59 -16.20 6.27 33.01
C LEU A 59 -15.71 7.24 31.92
N VAL A 60 -14.94 8.27 32.31
CA VAL A 60 -14.32 9.21 31.36
C VAL A 60 -13.32 8.46 30.46
N GLU A 61 -12.46 7.62 31.03
CA GLU A 61 -11.50 6.84 30.25
C GLU A 61 -12.19 5.83 29.33
N PHE A 62 -13.25 5.15 29.78
CA PHE A 62 -14.00 4.20 28.94
C PHE A 62 -14.66 4.89 27.75
N ARG A 63 -15.22 6.10 27.95
CA ARG A 63 -15.76 6.91 26.86
C ARG A 63 -14.67 7.28 25.88
N ARG A 64 -13.54 7.79 26.37
CA ARG A 64 -12.37 8.13 25.55
C ARG A 64 -11.89 6.95 24.71
N MET A 65 -11.88 5.74 25.27
CA MET A 65 -11.53 4.52 24.53
C MET A 65 -12.47 4.25 23.35
N GLY A 66 -13.77 4.54 23.51
CA GLY A 66 -14.75 4.42 22.42
C GLY A 66 -14.52 5.47 21.33
N ASP A 67 -14.36 6.72 21.73
CA ASP A 67 -14.17 7.85 20.81
C ASP A 67 -12.89 7.69 19.98
N GLU A 68 -11.77 7.30 20.60
CA GLU A 68 -10.49 7.03 19.90
C GLU A 68 -10.62 5.93 18.84
N LYS A 69 -11.41 4.88 19.14
CA LYS A 69 -11.63 3.80 18.16
C LYS A 69 -12.50 4.26 16.99
N LEU A 70 -13.54 5.04 17.27
CA LEU A 70 -14.42 5.56 16.25
C LEU A 70 -13.66 6.54 15.33
N GLU A 71 -12.90 7.45 15.91
CA GLU A 71 -12.05 8.40 15.17
C GLU A 71 -11.03 7.66 14.29
N ALA A 72 -10.32 6.67 14.84
CA ALA A 72 -9.36 5.87 14.08
C ALA A 72 -10.04 5.11 12.93
N ALA A 73 -11.23 4.55 13.14
CA ALA A 73 -11.99 3.86 12.11
C ALA A 73 -12.43 4.82 10.98
N HIS A 74 -12.94 5.99 11.33
CA HIS A 74 -13.29 7.04 10.36
C HIS A 74 -12.08 7.50 9.55
N ALA A 75 -10.97 7.82 10.22
CA ALA A 75 -9.74 8.25 9.57
C ALA A 75 -9.19 7.18 8.62
N SER A 76 -9.22 5.90 9.04
CA SER A 76 -8.79 4.77 8.22
C SER A 76 -9.68 4.57 7.00
N GLY A 77 -10.99 4.58 7.19
CA GLY A 77 -11.96 4.46 6.10
C GLY A 77 -11.79 5.56 5.07
N PHE A 78 -11.62 6.80 5.51
CA PHE A 78 -11.40 7.93 4.62
C PHE A 78 -10.05 7.84 3.88
N ALA A 79 -8.97 7.44 4.56
CA ALA A 79 -7.66 7.27 3.94
C ALA A 79 -7.69 6.17 2.86
N MET A 80 -8.35 5.04 3.15
CA MET A 80 -8.53 3.95 2.19
C MET A 80 -9.37 4.38 0.98
N ALA A 81 -10.50 5.05 1.22
CA ALA A 81 -11.38 5.53 0.17
C ALA A 81 -10.67 6.53 -0.76
N ARG A 82 -9.92 7.47 -0.19
CA ARG A 82 -9.12 8.44 -0.95
C ARG A 82 -8.05 7.74 -1.78
N GLN A 83 -7.31 6.81 -1.20
CA GLN A 83 -6.27 6.07 -1.90
C GLN A 83 -6.87 5.19 -3.00
N TRP A 84 -7.99 4.51 -2.73
CA TRP A 84 -8.70 3.73 -3.73
C TRP A 84 -9.15 4.59 -4.90
N HIS A 85 -9.80 5.72 -4.62
CA HIS A 85 -10.28 6.66 -5.64
C HIS A 85 -9.14 7.21 -6.51
N SER A 86 -8.04 7.66 -5.88
CA SER A 86 -6.87 8.15 -6.63
C SER A 86 -6.22 7.05 -7.48
N SER A 87 -6.21 5.81 -7.00
CA SER A 87 -5.70 4.65 -7.74
C SER A 87 -6.57 4.34 -8.95
N GLN A 88 -7.90 4.43 -8.82
CA GLN A 88 -8.84 4.19 -9.94
C GLN A 88 -8.69 5.25 -11.03
N ILE A 89 -8.63 6.52 -10.68
CA ILE A 89 -8.42 7.61 -11.65
C ILE A 89 -7.08 7.45 -12.36
N GLY A 90 -6.01 7.17 -11.60
CA GLY A 90 -4.69 6.96 -12.18
C GLY A 90 -4.63 5.74 -13.12
N LEU A 91 -5.36 4.68 -12.80
CA LEU A 91 -5.46 3.50 -13.63
C LEU A 91 -6.28 3.79 -14.90
N ALA A 92 -7.45 4.39 -14.77
CA ALA A 92 -8.32 4.72 -15.90
C ALA A 92 -7.61 5.63 -16.92
N SER A 93 -6.89 6.66 -16.43
CA SER A 93 -6.13 7.54 -17.30
C SER A 93 -4.99 6.81 -18.04
N ARG A 94 -4.29 5.90 -17.38
CA ARG A 94 -3.23 5.08 -18.01
C ARG A 94 -3.80 4.13 -19.04
N ILE A 95 -4.90 3.45 -18.75
CA ILE A 95 -5.58 2.57 -19.70
C ILE A 95 -6.00 3.36 -20.91
N CYS A 96 -6.66 4.51 -20.73
CA CYS A 96 -7.07 5.38 -21.83
C CYS A 96 -5.89 5.81 -22.70
N GLN A 97 -4.79 6.27 -22.08
CA GLN A 97 -3.57 6.63 -22.82
C GLN A 97 -2.99 5.44 -23.58
N GLN A 98 -2.92 4.25 -22.97
CA GLN A 98 -2.40 3.06 -23.65
C GLN A 98 -3.31 2.62 -24.81
N CYS A 99 -4.61 2.70 -24.66
CA CYS A 99 -5.55 2.43 -25.74
C CYS A 99 -5.37 3.41 -26.92
N LEU A 100 -5.22 4.70 -26.64
CA LEU A 100 -4.97 5.71 -27.66
C LEU A 100 -3.64 5.49 -28.40
N HIS A 101 -2.55 5.22 -27.66
CA HIS A 101 -1.26 4.91 -28.26
C HIS A 101 -1.28 3.61 -29.08
N GLY A 102 -1.96 2.58 -28.58
CA GLY A 102 -2.14 1.32 -29.30
C GLY A 102 -2.93 1.49 -30.59
N ALA A 103 -4.04 2.23 -30.53
CA ALA A 103 -4.85 2.54 -31.69
C ALA A 103 -4.08 3.36 -32.73
N ALA A 104 -3.35 4.40 -32.31
CA ALA A 104 -2.52 5.20 -33.21
C ALA A 104 -1.42 4.34 -33.88
N ALA A 105 -0.74 3.48 -33.12
CA ALA A 105 0.28 2.57 -33.67
C ALA A 105 -0.31 1.57 -34.66
N PHE A 106 -1.49 1.03 -34.36
CA PHE A 106 -2.22 0.13 -35.26
C PHE A 106 -2.64 0.83 -36.56
N LEU A 107 -3.21 2.04 -36.49
CA LEU A 107 -3.60 2.81 -37.66
C LEU A 107 -2.38 3.19 -38.51
N SER A 108 -1.26 3.54 -37.88
CA SER A 108 0.00 3.81 -38.59
C SER A 108 0.51 2.57 -39.32
N LEU A 109 0.43 1.38 -38.67
CA LEU A 109 0.80 0.12 -39.32
C LEU A 109 -0.13 -0.21 -40.50
N ALA A 110 -1.44 -0.07 -40.30
CA ALA A 110 -2.44 -0.31 -41.36
C ALA A 110 -2.30 0.63 -42.55
N GLY A 111 -1.82 1.88 -42.34
CA GLY A 111 -1.55 2.87 -43.39
C GLY A 111 -0.17 2.79 -44.02
N SER A 112 0.66 1.78 -43.65
CA SER A 112 2.01 1.64 -44.21
C SER A 112 1.98 1.26 -45.69
N VAL A 113 2.69 2.04 -46.52
CA VAL A 113 2.75 1.85 -47.98
C VAL A 113 4.04 1.14 -48.39
N THR A 114 5.09 1.18 -47.53
CA THR A 114 6.39 0.56 -47.80
C THR A 114 6.77 -0.47 -46.74
N PRO A 115 7.56 -1.49 -47.09
CA PRO A 115 8.04 -2.49 -46.12
C PRO A 115 8.83 -1.87 -44.96
N ALA A 116 9.58 -0.82 -45.19
CA ALA A 116 10.36 -0.10 -44.19
C ALA A 116 9.41 0.59 -43.17
N GLN A 117 8.36 1.27 -43.63
CA GLN A 117 7.34 1.87 -42.76
C GLN A 117 6.58 0.80 -41.96
N ALA A 118 6.25 -0.33 -42.58
CA ALA A 118 5.59 -1.43 -41.89
C ALA A 118 6.44 -2.02 -40.76
N ALA A 119 7.76 -2.14 -40.97
CA ALA A 119 8.69 -2.58 -39.92
C ALA A 119 8.75 -1.58 -38.76
N GLU A 120 8.91 -0.29 -39.02
CA GLU A 120 8.97 0.77 -38.00
C GLU A 120 7.67 0.87 -37.20
N HIS A 121 6.52 0.85 -37.87
CA HIS A 121 5.20 0.90 -37.23
C HIS A 121 4.88 -0.39 -36.46
N GLY A 122 5.36 -1.54 -36.94
CA GLY A 122 5.30 -2.82 -36.23
C GLY A 122 6.06 -2.78 -34.90
N ASP A 123 7.27 -2.25 -34.91
CA ASP A 123 8.07 -2.04 -33.69
C ASP A 123 7.35 -1.07 -32.71
N ALA A 124 6.71 -0.02 -33.21
CA ALA A 124 5.95 0.91 -32.40
C ALA A 124 4.77 0.20 -31.71
N LEU A 125 4.08 -0.70 -32.40
CA LEU A 125 2.99 -1.50 -31.85
C LEU A 125 3.50 -2.47 -30.79
N ILE A 126 4.61 -3.16 -31.01
CA ILE A 126 5.24 -4.06 -30.02
C ILE A 126 5.62 -3.27 -28.75
N ARG A 127 6.21 -2.08 -28.91
CA ARG A 127 6.53 -1.19 -27.78
C ARG A 127 5.28 -0.74 -27.03
N ALA A 128 4.18 -0.47 -27.70
CA ALA A 128 2.91 -0.11 -27.06
C ALA A 128 2.33 -1.29 -26.28
N ALA A 129 2.36 -2.49 -26.85
CA ALA A 129 1.90 -3.72 -26.17
C ALA A 129 2.74 -4.04 -24.92
N SER A 130 4.06 -3.92 -25.00
CA SER A 130 4.95 -4.15 -23.85
C SER A 130 4.71 -3.14 -22.72
N ARG A 131 4.49 -1.85 -23.04
CA ARG A 131 4.13 -0.85 -22.03
C ARG A 131 2.81 -1.17 -21.35
N ALA A 132 1.81 -1.62 -22.10
CA ALA A 132 0.52 -2.05 -21.54
C ALA A 132 0.68 -3.24 -20.59
N ALA A 133 1.47 -4.25 -20.97
CA ALA A 133 1.78 -5.40 -20.13
C ALA A 133 2.49 -4.99 -18.81
N HIS A 134 3.49 -4.10 -18.89
CA HIS A 134 4.16 -3.57 -17.69
C HIS A 134 3.23 -2.73 -16.81
N ALA A 135 2.28 -2.02 -17.38
CA ALA A 135 1.28 -1.28 -16.61
C ALA A 135 0.36 -2.23 -15.84
N ALA A 136 -0.03 -3.35 -16.44
CA ALA A 136 -0.87 -4.37 -15.80
C ALA A 136 -0.17 -5.05 -14.60
N GLN A 137 1.15 -5.24 -14.66
CA GLN A 137 1.94 -5.82 -13.54
C GLN A 137 1.99 -4.94 -12.28
N ARG A 138 1.60 -3.67 -12.37
CA ARG A 138 1.59 -2.75 -11.21
C ARG A 138 0.31 -2.83 -10.37
N TRP A 139 -0.67 -3.61 -10.78
CA TRP A 139 -1.95 -3.77 -10.08
C TRP A 139 -1.81 -4.32 -8.64
N PRO A 140 -1.00 -5.35 -8.36
CA PRO A 140 -0.87 -5.88 -7.00
C PRO A 140 -0.38 -4.86 -5.97
N ASN A 141 0.45 -3.90 -6.40
CA ASN A 141 1.02 -2.88 -5.51
C ASN A 141 -0.02 -1.82 -5.07
N SER A 142 -1.09 -1.61 -5.83
CA SER A 142 -2.15 -0.68 -5.45
C SER A 142 -2.92 -1.18 -4.23
N THR A 143 -3.15 -2.48 -4.11
CA THR A 143 -3.84 -3.09 -2.96
C THR A 143 -3.02 -2.95 -1.68
N ALA A 144 -1.71 -3.23 -1.74
CA ALA A 144 -0.80 -3.03 -0.60
C ALA A 144 -0.76 -1.56 -0.14
N ARG A 145 -0.78 -0.63 -1.09
CA ARG A 145 -0.85 0.82 -0.79
C ARG A 145 -2.15 1.23 -0.12
N ILE A 146 -3.30 0.75 -0.61
CA ILE A 146 -4.60 1.01 0.02
C ILE A 146 -4.60 0.48 1.45
N ALA A 147 -4.15 -0.75 1.67
CA ALA A 147 -4.06 -1.35 3.00
C ALA A 147 -3.09 -0.57 3.91
N SER A 148 -1.94 -0.14 3.40
CA SER A 148 -0.97 0.67 4.13
C SER A 148 -1.53 2.03 4.54
N GLU A 149 -2.26 2.72 3.66
CA GLU A 149 -2.90 4.00 3.99
C GLU A 149 -3.99 3.84 5.06
N GLY A 150 -4.79 2.77 4.99
CA GLY A 150 -5.79 2.45 6.01
C GLY A 150 -5.18 2.08 7.36
N LEU A 151 -4.00 1.46 7.37
CA LEU A 151 -3.32 1.06 8.58
C LEU A 151 -2.71 2.25 9.35
N LYS A 152 -2.28 3.30 8.68
CA LYS A 152 -1.59 4.45 9.28
C LYS A 152 -2.33 5.08 10.47
N PRO A 153 -3.63 5.44 10.38
CA PRO A 153 -4.35 6.03 11.51
C PRO A 153 -4.47 5.07 12.69
N ILE A 154 -4.79 3.79 12.42
CA ILE A 154 -4.93 2.77 13.46
C ILE A 154 -3.58 2.52 14.16
N HIS A 155 -2.50 2.39 13.40
CA HIS A 155 -1.15 2.22 13.93
C HIS A 155 -0.74 3.42 14.81
N ALA A 156 -0.99 4.65 14.36
CA ALA A 156 -0.67 5.85 15.12
C ALA A 156 -1.40 5.90 16.47
N VAL A 157 -2.70 5.58 16.49
CA VAL A 157 -3.50 5.54 17.72
C VAL A 157 -3.05 4.40 18.64
N ALA A 158 -2.81 3.20 18.11
CA ALA A 158 -2.38 2.05 18.91
C ALA A 158 -1.02 2.30 19.59
N THR A 159 -0.04 2.83 18.85
CA THR A 159 1.30 3.12 19.40
C THR A 159 1.28 4.28 20.39
N ALA A 160 0.51 5.35 20.14
CA ALA A 160 0.36 6.46 21.07
C ALA A 160 -0.30 6.00 22.38
N ASN A 161 -1.34 5.17 22.30
CA ASN A 161 -2.02 4.62 23.47
C ASN A 161 -1.14 3.66 24.26
N ALA A 162 -0.35 2.82 23.60
CA ALA A 162 0.59 1.93 24.27
C ALA A 162 1.63 2.72 25.09
N ARG A 163 2.17 3.81 24.54
CA ARG A 163 3.11 4.70 25.24
C ARG A 163 2.46 5.42 26.41
N ARG A 164 1.26 5.98 26.22
CA ARG A 164 0.54 6.69 27.28
C ARG A 164 0.20 5.80 28.45
N LEU A 165 -0.37 4.62 28.17
CA LEU A 165 -0.76 3.68 29.22
C LEU A 165 0.45 3.02 29.89
N GLY A 166 1.53 2.76 29.17
CA GLY A 166 2.78 2.27 29.74
C GLY A 166 3.36 3.26 30.76
N ALA A 167 3.43 4.56 30.41
CA ALA A 167 3.91 5.59 31.32
C ALA A 167 3.03 5.76 32.58
N GLN A 168 1.71 5.52 32.47
CA GLN A 168 0.79 5.56 33.62
C GLN A 168 0.91 4.33 34.55
N ALA A 169 1.42 3.21 34.05
CA ALA A 169 1.59 1.98 34.84
C ALA A 169 2.94 1.96 35.60
N GLU A 170 3.89 2.81 35.23
CA GLU A 170 5.23 2.91 35.85
C GLU A 170 5.32 3.98 36.94
N GLY A 171 4.33 4.88 37.06
CA GLY A 171 4.25 5.97 38.04
C GLY A 171 3.20 5.75 39.10
#